data_6742c29f70b03b7b6e6f53074fffaeb1
#
_entry.id   6742c29f70b03b7b6e6f53074fffaeb1
#
_cell.length_a   1.000
_cell.length_b   1.000
_cell.length_c   1.000
_cell.angle_alpha   90.00
_cell.angle_beta   90.00
_cell.angle_gamma   90.00
#
_symmetry.space_group_name_H-M   'P 1'
#
loop_
_entity.id
_entity.type
_entity.pdbx_description
1 polymer ?
#
loop_
_entity_poly.entity_id
_entity_poly.type
_entity_poly.pdbx_seq_one_letter_code
_entity_poly.pdbx_strand_id
1 'polypeptide(L)'
;AAVLNYLDRLYNWKLSDQKKIELALKVGADVPFCLFEKPALVEGIGEKLKFFSNHLDVWIILLQPRKGVSTKKAFDGLNFETMVHPDVSKIQETLEQNNYPAFCQSIGNSLEARALELVPEIQELKQNLIELGCDVSMMTGSGSVVMGFSQNEEVIDQCIRHFRKKVRFVRKTK
;
A
#
# COMPACT_ATOMS: atom_id res chain seq x y z
N ALA A 1 4.93 -14.99 5.07
CA ALA A 1 3.52 -15.38 5.15
C ALA A 1 3.28 -16.70 4.39
N ALA A 2 3.40 -16.73 3.06
CA ALA A 2 3.08 -17.90 2.21
C ALA A 2 3.76 -19.20 2.69
N VAL A 3 5.05 -19.16 3.00
CA VAL A 3 5.79 -20.34 3.50
C VAL A 3 5.21 -20.85 4.81
N LEU A 4 4.89 -19.97 5.77
CA LEU A 4 4.29 -20.36 7.04
C LEU A 4 2.93 -21.04 6.83
N ASN A 5 2.06 -20.45 6.00
CA ASN A 5 0.76 -21.04 5.68
C ASN A 5 0.90 -22.38 4.93
N TYR A 6 1.90 -22.50 4.05
CA TYR A 6 2.19 -23.75 3.35
C TYR A 6 2.65 -24.85 4.32
N LEU A 7 3.60 -24.57 5.22
CA LEU A 7 4.11 -25.54 6.19
C LEU A 7 3.05 -25.96 7.21
N ASP A 8 2.24 -25.01 7.69
CA ASP A 8 1.12 -25.31 8.58
C ASP A 8 0.15 -26.34 7.96
N ARG A 9 -0.16 -26.17 6.67
CA ARG A 9 -0.98 -27.12 5.91
C ARG A 9 -0.28 -28.45 5.65
N LEU A 10 0.98 -28.39 5.20
CA LEU A 10 1.76 -29.59 4.83
C LEU A 10 1.95 -30.54 6.01
N TYR A 11 2.28 -29.99 7.17
CA TYR A 11 2.53 -30.78 8.39
C TYR A 11 1.32 -30.90 9.31
N ASN A 12 0.18 -30.33 8.90
CA ASN A 12 -1.06 -30.36 9.65
C ASN A 12 -0.91 -29.87 11.11
N TRP A 13 -0.12 -28.80 11.31
CA TRP A 13 0.18 -28.25 12.64
C TRP A 13 -1.06 -27.64 13.31
N LYS A 14 -2.02 -27.17 12.51
CA LYS A 14 -3.27 -26.52 12.97
C LYS A 14 -2.98 -25.33 13.90
N LEU A 15 -2.02 -24.51 13.51
CA LEU A 15 -1.65 -23.32 14.28
C LEU A 15 -2.84 -22.37 14.41
N SER A 16 -3.10 -21.90 15.64
CA SER A 16 -4.05 -20.81 15.86
C SER A 16 -3.58 -19.52 15.19
N ASP A 17 -4.50 -18.61 14.86
CA ASP A 17 -4.17 -17.33 14.26
C ASP A 17 -3.20 -16.54 15.15
N GLN A 18 -3.41 -16.54 16.47
CA GLN A 18 -2.49 -15.92 17.44
C GLN A 18 -1.07 -16.48 17.31
N LYS A 19 -0.95 -17.81 17.19
CA LYS A 19 0.37 -18.45 17.05
C LYS A 19 1.04 -18.12 15.72
N LYS A 20 0.27 -18.02 14.66
CA LYS A 20 0.75 -17.56 13.35
C LYS A 20 1.26 -16.12 13.41
N ILE A 21 0.52 -15.21 14.06
CA ILE A 21 0.92 -13.81 14.27
C ILE A 21 2.23 -13.74 15.05
N GLU A 22 2.36 -14.46 16.18
CA GLU A 22 3.59 -14.50 16.98
C GLU A 22 4.82 -14.94 16.17
N LEU A 23 4.67 -15.98 15.35
CA LEU A 23 5.74 -16.48 14.48
C LEU A 23 6.07 -15.49 13.36
N ALA A 24 5.06 -14.89 12.77
CA ALA A 24 5.19 -13.92 11.70
C ALA A 24 5.92 -12.65 12.14
N LEU A 25 5.63 -12.13 13.32
CA LEU A 25 6.30 -10.95 13.89
C LEU A 25 7.81 -11.15 14.06
N LYS A 26 8.27 -12.37 14.33
CA LYS A 26 9.72 -12.67 14.40
C LYS A 26 10.43 -12.50 13.06
N VAL A 27 9.68 -12.50 11.96
CA VAL A 27 10.20 -12.34 10.60
C VAL A 27 10.13 -10.87 10.16
N GLY A 28 9.05 -10.17 10.51
CA GLY A 28 8.87 -8.75 10.20
C GLY A 28 7.46 -8.25 10.48
N ALA A 29 7.34 -6.94 10.66
CA ALA A 29 6.10 -6.25 11.03
C ALA A 29 4.94 -6.44 10.03
N ASP A 30 5.24 -6.54 8.75
CA ASP A 30 4.21 -6.68 7.70
C ASP A 30 3.76 -8.13 7.49
N VAL A 31 4.50 -9.12 8.04
CA VAL A 31 4.25 -10.54 7.79
C VAL A 31 2.94 -11.03 8.40
N PRO A 32 2.51 -10.58 9.60
CA PRO A 32 1.20 -10.96 10.15
C PRO A 32 0.04 -10.61 9.23
N PHE A 33 -0.01 -9.39 8.70
CA PHE A 33 -1.05 -8.97 7.76
C PHE A 33 -1.11 -9.88 6.53
N CYS A 34 0.04 -10.20 5.96
CA CYS A 34 0.13 -11.04 4.75
C CYS A 34 -0.30 -12.50 4.96
N LEU A 35 -0.53 -12.97 6.21
CA LEU A 35 -1.00 -14.32 6.48
C LEU A 35 -2.47 -14.54 6.11
N PHE A 36 -3.28 -13.49 6.21
CA PHE A 36 -4.75 -13.61 6.20
C PHE A 36 -5.40 -13.21 4.88
N GLU A 37 -4.67 -12.52 3.99
CA GLU A 37 -5.17 -12.10 2.65
C GLU A 37 -6.52 -11.36 2.72
N LYS A 38 -6.72 -10.55 3.74
CA LYS A 38 -7.95 -9.78 4.00
C LYS A 38 -7.62 -8.32 4.31
N PRO A 39 -8.49 -7.38 3.92
CA PRO A 39 -8.35 -6.00 4.36
C PRO A 39 -8.32 -5.91 5.88
N ALA A 40 -7.39 -5.15 6.42
CA ALA A 40 -7.29 -4.94 7.87
C ALA A 40 -6.71 -3.57 8.20
N LEU A 41 -7.20 -3.00 9.28
CA LEU A 41 -6.49 -1.96 10.01
C LEU A 41 -5.39 -2.65 10.83
N VAL A 42 -4.14 -2.22 10.62
CA VAL A 42 -2.96 -2.77 11.29
C VAL A 42 -2.44 -1.74 12.27
N GLU A 43 -2.31 -2.11 13.54
CA GLU A 43 -1.85 -1.25 14.62
C GLU A 43 -0.69 -1.92 15.39
N GLY A 44 -0.05 -1.14 16.29
CA GLY A 44 1.08 -1.61 17.06
C GLY A 44 2.33 -1.76 16.20
N ILE A 45 3.03 -2.87 16.34
CA ILE A 45 4.18 -3.26 15.51
C ILE A 45 3.78 -4.27 14.42
N GLY A 46 2.48 -4.33 14.04
CA GLY A 46 1.94 -5.25 13.05
C GLY A 46 1.13 -6.42 13.62
N GLU A 47 0.99 -6.50 14.97
CA GLU A 47 0.30 -7.61 15.66
C GLU A 47 -1.20 -7.41 15.82
N LYS A 48 -1.67 -6.16 15.79
CA LYS A 48 -3.08 -5.86 15.99
C LYS A 48 -3.77 -5.72 14.64
N LEU A 49 -4.50 -6.76 14.26
CA LEU A 49 -5.22 -6.82 13.00
C LEU A 49 -6.72 -6.72 13.27
N LYS A 50 -7.35 -5.65 12.77
CA LYS A 50 -8.81 -5.49 12.78
C LYS A 50 -9.30 -5.63 11.34
N PHE A 51 -9.87 -6.79 11.01
CA PHE A 51 -10.37 -7.07 9.67
C PHE A 51 -11.67 -6.30 9.41
N PHE A 52 -11.84 -5.87 8.17
CA PHE A 52 -13.05 -5.20 7.69
C PHE A 52 -13.38 -5.65 6.25
N SER A 53 -14.54 -5.25 5.74
CA SER A 53 -14.96 -5.56 4.38
C SER A 53 -14.58 -4.41 3.44
N ASN A 54 -13.89 -4.72 2.35
CA ASN A 54 -13.65 -3.74 1.28
C ASN A 54 -14.63 -4.02 0.13
N HIS A 55 -15.47 -3.05 -0.17
CA HIS A 55 -16.45 -3.11 -1.26
C HIS A 55 -16.08 -2.20 -2.44
N LEU A 56 -14.94 -1.50 -2.34
CA LEU A 56 -14.51 -0.56 -3.36
C LEU A 56 -14.08 -1.30 -4.62
N ASP A 57 -14.74 -0.98 -5.73
CA ASP A 57 -14.40 -1.51 -7.05
C ASP A 57 -13.56 -0.48 -7.82
N VAL A 58 -12.23 -0.68 -7.82
CA VAL A 58 -11.27 0.27 -8.39
C VAL A 58 -10.08 -0.46 -9.00
N TRP A 59 -9.63 0.02 -10.14
CA TRP A 59 -8.39 -0.41 -10.76
C TRP A 59 -7.21 0.37 -10.21
N ILE A 60 -6.11 -0.33 -9.98
CA ILE A 60 -4.89 0.22 -9.40
C ILE A 60 -3.72 -0.06 -10.33
N ILE A 61 -2.91 0.96 -10.58
CA ILE A 61 -1.59 0.79 -11.18
C ILE A 61 -0.51 0.96 -10.12
N LEU A 62 0.47 0.08 -10.15
CA LEU A 62 1.67 0.13 -9.31
C LEU A 62 2.87 0.46 -10.17
N LEU A 63 3.58 1.52 -9.84
CA LEU A 63 4.80 1.97 -10.51
C LEU A 63 5.97 1.96 -9.52
N GLN A 64 7.05 1.27 -9.86
CA GLN A 64 8.28 1.35 -9.09
C GLN A 64 9.32 2.14 -9.89
N PRO A 65 9.77 3.32 -9.42
CA PRO A 65 10.86 4.05 -10.02
C PRO A 65 12.16 3.23 -9.99
N ARG A 66 13.14 3.63 -10.77
CA ARG A 66 14.44 2.93 -10.81
C ARG A 66 15.20 3.09 -9.50
N LYS A 67 15.05 4.22 -8.85
CA LYS A 67 15.67 4.51 -7.55
C LYS A 67 14.74 4.11 -6.42
N GLY A 68 15.24 3.29 -5.50
CA GLY A 68 14.51 2.87 -4.29
C GLY A 68 14.72 3.84 -3.14
N VAL A 69 13.76 3.86 -2.20
CA VAL A 69 13.90 4.51 -0.90
C VAL A 69 14.36 3.45 0.11
N SER A 70 15.38 3.76 0.89
CA SER A 70 15.74 2.93 2.06
C SER A 70 14.71 3.17 3.16
N THR A 71 14.05 2.11 3.63
CA THR A 71 13.08 2.20 4.74
C THR A 71 13.70 2.91 5.95
N LYS A 72 14.95 2.58 6.31
CA LYS A 72 15.66 3.28 7.38
C LYS A 72 15.74 4.77 7.14
N LYS A 73 16.16 5.21 5.94
CA LYS A 73 16.26 6.63 5.59
C LYS A 73 14.89 7.34 5.52
N ALA A 74 13.83 6.61 5.16
CA ALA A 74 12.47 7.14 5.17
C ALA A 74 12.00 7.47 6.60
N PHE A 75 12.42 6.67 7.59
CA PHE A 75 12.11 6.90 9.00
C PHE A 75 13.10 7.85 9.69
N ASP A 76 14.37 7.89 9.23
CA ASP A 76 15.38 8.79 9.77
C ASP A 76 15.01 10.25 9.49
N GLY A 77 14.94 11.07 10.55
CA GLY A 77 14.64 12.50 10.45
C GLY A 77 13.15 12.84 10.36
N LEU A 78 12.24 11.88 10.58
CA LEU A 78 10.81 12.19 10.74
C LEU A 78 10.59 13.00 12.03
N ASN A 79 9.82 14.06 11.90
CA ASN A 79 9.28 14.76 13.06
C ASN A 79 7.84 14.29 13.30
N PHE A 80 7.65 13.38 14.25
CA PHE A 80 6.36 12.80 14.59
C PHE A 80 5.34 13.82 15.12
N GLU A 81 5.80 14.96 15.65
CA GLU A 81 4.92 16.01 16.17
C GLU A 81 4.27 16.85 15.05
N THR A 82 4.96 16.99 13.92
CA THR A 82 4.49 17.80 12.78
C THR A 82 4.01 16.96 11.59
N MET A 83 4.18 15.65 11.66
CA MET A 83 3.80 14.75 10.58
C MET A 83 2.28 14.65 10.44
N VAL A 84 1.78 14.88 9.23
CA VAL A 84 0.36 14.74 8.93
C VAL A 84 0.02 13.26 8.76
N HIS A 85 -0.94 12.80 9.55
CA HIS A 85 -1.47 11.44 9.44
C HIS A 85 -2.82 11.46 8.70
N PRO A 86 -3.03 10.57 7.73
CA PRO A 86 -4.36 10.38 7.15
C PRO A 86 -5.32 9.85 8.22
N ASP A 87 -6.60 10.22 8.10
CA ASP A 87 -7.66 9.67 8.95
C ASP A 87 -8.00 8.25 8.53
N VAL A 88 -7.36 7.28 9.18
CA VAL A 88 -7.48 5.86 8.86
C VAL A 88 -8.90 5.36 9.06
N SER A 89 -9.64 5.87 10.06
CA SER A 89 -11.04 5.49 10.31
C SER A 89 -11.94 5.94 9.17
N LYS A 90 -11.72 7.15 8.66
CA LYS A 90 -12.44 7.66 7.51
C LYS A 90 -12.11 6.85 6.24
N ILE A 91 -10.86 6.47 6.04
CA ILE A 91 -10.47 5.61 4.90
C ILE A 91 -11.20 4.27 4.98
N GLN A 92 -11.19 3.61 6.14
CA GLN A 92 -11.92 2.37 6.35
C GLN A 92 -13.41 2.52 6.02
N GLU A 93 -14.07 3.55 6.52
CA GLU A 93 -15.48 3.83 6.25
C GLU A 93 -15.76 3.96 4.74
N THR A 94 -14.90 4.69 4.01
CA THR A 94 -15.07 4.84 2.55
C THR A 94 -14.97 3.52 1.80
N LEU A 95 -14.08 2.62 2.24
CA LEU A 95 -13.91 1.28 1.67
C LEU A 95 -15.12 0.37 1.95
N GLU A 96 -15.66 0.41 3.19
CA GLU A 96 -16.82 -0.36 3.58
C GLU A 96 -18.12 0.12 2.90
N GLN A 97 -18.23 1.44 2.68
CA GLN A 97 -19.41 2.06 2.04
C GLN A 97 -19.34 2.12 0.52
N ASN A 98 -18.25 1.65 -0.10
CA ASN A 98 -18.01 1.79 -1.55
C ASN A 98 -18.07 3.26 -2.02
N ASN A 99 -17.55 4.18 -1.22
CA ASN A 99 -17.56 5.61 -1.52
C ASN A 99 -16.24 6.05 -2.14
N TYR A 100 -16.11 5.83 -3.45
CA TYR A 100 -14.88 6.12 -4.19
C TYR A 100 -14.47 7.60 -4.16
N PRO A 101 -15.36 8.59 -4.36
CA PRO A 101 -14.96 9.99 -4.28
C PRO A 101 -14.39 10.39 -2.92
N ALA A 102 -15.01 9.91 -1.84
CA ALA A 102 -14.51 10.17 -0.48
C ALA A 102 -13.19 9.43 -0.20
N PHE A 103 -13.02 8.22 -0.73
CA PHE A 103 -11.76 7.48 -0.69
C PHE A 103 -10.63 8.29 -1.32
N CYS A 104 -10.81 8.81 -2.55
CA CYS A 104 -9.80 9.60 -3.25
C CYS A 104 -9.36 10.85 -2.46
N GLN A 105 -10.27 11.43 -1.66
CA GLN A 105 -9.98 12.60 -0.82
C GLN A 105 -9.32 12.25 0.52
N SER A 106 -9.45 11.02 1.00
CA SER A 106 -9.03 10.61 2.34
C SER A 106 -7.70 9.87 2.38
N ILE A 107 -7.31 9.22 1.29
CA ILE A 107 -6.06 8.45 1.27
C ILE A 107 -4.83 9.34 1.36
N GLY A 108 -3.81 8.83 2.02
CA GLY A 108 -2.54 9.53 2.18
C GLY A 108 -1.46 8.63 2.79
N ASN A 109 -0.23 9.14 2.78
CA ASN A 109 0.90 8.44 3.37
C ASN A 109 1.81 9.42 4.11
N SER A 110 1.91 9.26 5.43
CA SER A 110 2.72 10.13 6.30
C SER A 110 4.21 10.13 5.94
N LEU A 111 4.72 9.08 5.32
CA LEU A 111 6.13 8.97 4.92
C LEU A 111 6.42 9.62 3.56
N GLU A 112 5.39 10.02 2.83
CA GLU A 112 5.52 10.47 1.45
C GLU A 112 6.39 11.73 1.33
N ALA A 113 6.17 12.73 2.18
CA ALA A 113 6.93 13.98 2.13
C ALA A 113 8.45 13.72 2.23
N ARG A 114 8.86 12.86 3.16
CA ARG A 114 10.26 12.49 3.33
C ARG A 114 10.81 11.68 2.15
N ALA A 115 10.01 10.80 1.60
CA ALA A 115 10.41 9.99 0.45
C ALA A 115 10.60 10.84 -0.82
N LEU A 116 9.79 11.87 -1.01
CA LEU A 116 9.93 12.85 -2.11
C LEU A 116 11.25 13.60 -2.07
N GLU A 117 11.73 13.99 -0.86
CA GLU A 117 13.05 14.60 -0.70
C GLU A 117 14.18 13.65 -1.11
N LEU A 118 14.05 12.37 -0.79
CA LEU A 118 15.06 11.36 -1.08
C LEU A 118 15.06 10.90 -2.54
N VAL A 119 13.88 10.86 -3.16
CA VAL A 119 13.64 10.38 -4.53
C VAL A 119 12.60 11.26 -5.21
N PRO A 120 12.97 12.41 -5.77
CA PRO A 120 12.04 13.33 -6.44
C PRO A 120 11.25 12.70 -7.60
N GLU A 121 11.77 11.63 -8.22
CA GLU A 121 11.09 10.86 -9.27
C GLU A 121 9.70 10.37 -8.83
N ILE A 122 9.47 10.16 -7.52
CA ILE A 122 8.17 9.78 -6.97
C ILE A 122 7.13 10.86 -7.30
N GLN A 123 7.48 12.14 -7.12
CA GLN A 123 6.57 13.26 -7.43
C GLN A 123 6.24 13.33 -8.92
N GLU A 124 7.22 13.12 -9.77
CA GLU A 124 7.02 13.11 -11.23
C GLU A 124 6.06 11.97 -11.65
N LEU A 125 6.24 10.79 -11.08
CA LEU A 125 5.36 9.65 -11.34
C LEU A 125 3.93 9.91 -10.89
N LYS A 126 3.74 10.50 -9.70
CA LYS A 126 2.43 10.87 -9.18
C LYS A 126 1.73 11.87 -10.10
N GLN A 127 2.44 12.92 -10.49
CA GLN A 127 1.92 13.96 -11.39
C GLN A 127 1.51 13.36 -12.74
N ASN A 128 2.39 12.58 -13.35
CA ASN A 128 2.12 11.92 -14.63
C ASN A 128 0.90 10.98 -14.57
N LEU A 129 0.67 10.27 -13.45
CA LEU A 129 -0.52 9.43 -13.28
C LEU A 129 -1.81 10.25 -13.31
N ILE A 130 -1.82 11.41 -12.63
CA ILE A 130 -2.97 12.32 -12.65
C ILE A 130 -3.20 12.88 -14.07
N GLU A 131 -2.13 13.33 -14.74
CA GLU A 131 -2.21 13.85 -16.12
C GLU A 131 -2.71 12.79 -17.13
N LEU A 132 -2.45 11.52 -16.87
CA LEU A 132 -2.95 10.41 -17.68
C LEU A 132 -4.37 9.97 -17.32
N GLY A 133 -5.00 10.61 -16.33
CA GLY A 133 -6.41 10.41 -15.97
C GLY A 133 -6.66 9.55 -14.74
N CYS A 134 -5.65 9.19 -13.96
CA CYS A 134 -5.89 8.62 -12.63
C CYS A 134 -6.58 9.66 -11.72
N ASP A 135 -7.58 9.22 -10.96
CA ASP A 135 -8.37 10.08 -10.08
C ASP A 135 -7.59 10.54 -8.85
N VAL A 136 -6.68 9.70 -8.38
CA VAL A 136 -5.75 10.00 -7.28
C VAL A 136 -4.48 9.17 -7.42
N SER A 137 -3.37 9.68 -6.89
CA SER A 137 -2.09 8.98 -6.81
C SER A 137 -1.40 9.19 -5.47
N MET A 138 -0.76 8.15 -4.95
CA MET A 138 0.00 8.21 -3.71
C MET A 138 1.18 7.23 -3.71
N MET A 139 2.14 7.45 -2.84
CA MET A 139 3.19 6.47 -2.57
C MET A 139 2.70 5.42 -1.57
N THR A 140 3.10 4.16 -1.74
CA THR A 140 2.78 3.09 -0.78
C THR A 140 3.96 2.73 0.13
N GLY A 141 3.66 2.45 1.38
CA GLY A 141 4.65 2.04 2.39
C GLY A 141 5.73 3.11 2.62
N SER A 142 6.96 2.68 2.80
CA SER A 142 8.13 3.57 2.91
C SER A 142 8.66 4.07 1.55
N GLY A 143 7.98 3.70 0.46
CA GLY A 143 8.37 4.03 -0.90
C GLY A 143 9.31 2.96 -1.52
N SER A 144 9.69 3.11 -2.73
CA SER A 144 9.42 4.16 -3.71
C SER A 144 8.22 3.88 -4.63
N VAL A 145 7.45 2.80 -4.37
CA VAL A 145 6.33 2.42 -5.24
C VAL A 145 5.22 3.47 -5.14
N VAL A 146 4.75 3.91 -6.31
CA VAL A 146 3.63 4.83 -6.47
C VAL A 146 2.42 4.06 -6.96
N MET A 147 1.25 4.37 -6.40
CA MET A 147 -0.04 3.86 -6.83
C MET A 147 -0.84 4.96 -7.51
N GLY A 148 -1.54 4.60 -8.58
CA GLY A 148 -2.60 5.42 -9.17
C GLY A 148 -3.90 4.63 -9.18
N PHE A 149 -5.02 5.31 -9.00
CA PHE A 149 -6.34 4.71 -8.89
C PHE A 149 -7.28 5.28 -9.94
N SER A 150 -8.10 4.42 -10.52
CA SER A 150 -9.23 4.84 -11.38
C SER A 150 -10.30 3.76 -11.43
N GLN A 151 -11.57 4.18 -11.51
CA GLN A 151 -12.67 3.26 -11.80
C GLN A 151 -12.72 2.87 -13.29
N ASN A 152 -12.01 3.61 -14.15
CA ASN A 152 -11.90 3.31 -15.58
C ASN A 152 -10.65 2.48 -15.88
N GLU A 153 -10.85 1.22 -16.25
CA GLU A 153 -9.76 0.29 -16.60
C GLU A 153 -8.87 0.82 -17.75
N GLU A 154 -9.46 1.50 -18.73
CA GLU A 154 -8.74 2.00 -19.89
C GLU A 154 -7.71 3.07 -19.54
N VAL A 155 -7.98 3.90 -18.52
CA VAL A 155 -7.02 4.86 -17.95
C VAL A 155 -5.79 4.11 -17.43
N ILE A 156 -6.01 3.04 -16.67
CA ILE A 156 -4.93 2.24 -16.11
C ILE A 156 -4.13 1.55 -17.23
N ASP A 157 -4.79 1.03 -18.25
CA ASP A 157 -4.10 0.42 -19.39
C ASP A 157 -3.30 1.44 -20.21
N GLN A 158 -3.78 2.68 -20.32
CA GLN A 158 -3.02 3.79 -20.91
C GLN A 158 -1.78 4.10 -20.10
N CYS A 159 -1.90 4.19 -18.77
CA CYS A 159 -0.78 4.38 -17.88
C CYS A 159 0.26 3.25 -18.02
N ILE A 160 -0.17 1.97 -18.09
CA ILE A 160 0.75 0.85 -18.31
C ILE A 160 1.52 1.01 -19.63
N ARG A 161 0.85 1.34 -20.71
CA ARG A 161 1.49 1.57 -22.02
C ARG A 161 2.53 2.68 -21.94
N HIS A 162 2.21 3.76 -21.22
CA HIS A 162 3.10 4.92 -21.04
C HIS A 162 4.35 4.58 -20.23
N PHE A 163 4.20 3.82 -19.13
CA PHE A 163 5.29 3.58 -18.17
C PHE A 163 6.11 2.31 -18.41
N ARG A 164 5.66 1.38 -19.25
CA ARG A 164 6.24 0.04 -19.46
C ARG A 164 7.77 -0.01 -19.65
N LYS A 165 8.36 1.06 -20.26
CA LYS A 165 9.82 1.15 -20.49
C LYS A 165 10.51 2.23 -19.65
N LYS A 166 9.76 3.00 -18.88
CA LYS A 166 10.27 4.18 -18.15
C LYS A 166 10.61 3.86 -16.70
N VAL A 167 9.91 2.91 -16.10
CA VAL A 167 10.07 2.53 -14.69
C VAL A 167 10.67 1.13 -14.56
N ARG A 168 11.12 0.78 -13.36
CA ARG A 168 11.66 -0.55 -13.06
C ARG A 168 10.58 -1.63 -13.11
N PHE A 169 9.37 -1.29 -12.69
CA PHE A 169 8.25 -2.21 -12.58
C PHE A 169 6.93 -1.48 -12.78
N VAL A 170 6.01 -2.11 -13.50
CA VAL A 170 4.63 -1.65 -13.65
C VAL A 170 3.68 -2.84 -13.56
N ARG A 171 2.62 -2.70 -12.79
CA ARG A 171 1.57 -3.72 -12.65
C ARG A 171 0.20 -3.08 -12.51
N LYS A 172 -0.81 -3.78 -13.03
CA LYS A 172 -2.23 -3.52 -12.80
C LYS A 172 -2.79 -4.56 -11.83
N THR A 173 -3.66 -4.13 -10.94
CA THR A 173 -4.45 -4.97 -10.05
C THR A 173 -5.83 -4.35 -9.83
N LYS A 174 -6.71 -5.10 -9.21
CA LYS A 174 -8.05 -4.65 -8.85
C LYS A 174 -8.35 -5.00 -7.39
#